data_82cd97c7c1d32d663a0e93c889ba6799
#
_entry.id   82cd97c7c1d32d663a0e93c889ba6799
#
_cell.length_a   1.000
_cell.length_b   1.000
_cell.length_c   1.000
_cell.angle_alpha   90.00
_cell.angle_beta   90.00
_cell.angle_gamma   90.00
#
_symmetry.space_group_name_H-M   'P 1'
#
loop_
_entity.id
_entity.type
_entity.pdbx_description
1 polymer ?
#
loop_
_entity_poly.entity_id
_entity_poly.type
_entity_poly.pdbx_seq_one_letter_code
_entity_poly.pdbx_strand_id
1 'polypeptide(L)'
;MKTGKKKIFQKIKLMVPLALMSVTLGACSLTSQSSTSTSTTTTQTATSTTKTDTSSYFTDRDQDTSYDESTATKISLSGSTAKTSGDGASVSGSTVTITAAGTYVLSGSSENVQIVVKAGDQDKVQIVLDVVTMTGTDAAIVVENADKTFITLAEGSKSSISDSANHTNTDYDAAIYSKDDLTFNGSGSLTIEGKYGNAVESNDDLRITGGTYTIKGYKNGLSANDAINIKEASLDITATEDAIHADNDEDTSLGNLYIQSGTITINAGDDGLHASNAAVIDGGTITVKSSVEALEGTNVTINGGTLDLYATDDGINAASTATGAEIFIKITGGDIKVEVGQGDTDALDSNDDIIMTGGNLAITSTVSAFDFDGKATYTGGTITVNGQTRTEITADGPGGGGAPGGQGGGPGGH
;
A
#
# COMPACT_ATOMS: atom_id res chain seq x y z
N MET A 1 11.01 -32.44 23.07
CA MET A 1 12.16 -31.54 23.09
C MET A 1 13.03 -31.84 21.88
N LYS A 2 12.94 -31.06 20.82
CA LYS A 2 13.85 -31.02 19.68
C LYS A 2 14.14 -29.54 19.42
N THR A 3 15.34 -29.12 19.74
CA THR A 3 15.85 -27.77 19.53
C THR A 3 16.20 -27.58 18.05
N GLY A 4 15.41 -26.80 17.33
CA GLY A 4 15.72 -26.36 15.97
C GLY A 4 16.74 -25.21 16.04
N LYS A 5 17.86 -25.38 15.35
CA LYS A 5 18.88 -24.32 15.22
C LYS A 5 18.45 -23.38 14.11
N LYS A 6 18.07 -22.14 14.42
CA LYS A 6 17.92 -21.03 13.45
C LYS A 6 19.29 -20.72 12.84
N LYS A 7 19.37 -20.68 11.53
CA LYS A 7 20.54 -20.16 10.79
C LYS A 7 20.32 -18.66 10.58
N ILE A 8 21.13 -17.87 11.26
CA ILE A 8 21.22 -16.42 11.04
C ILE A 8 22.11 -16.19 9.81
N PHE A 9 21.57 -15.66 8.74
CA PHE A 9 22.33 -15.15 7.60
C PHE A 9 22.61 -13.67 7.82
N GLN A 10 23.86 -13.33 8.19
CA GLN A 10 24.36 -11.95 8.19
C GLN A 10 24.58 -11.48 6.76
N LYS A 11 23.78 -10.51 6.28
CA LYS A 11 24.07 -9.76 5.06
C LYS A 11 25.21 -8.77 5.32
N ILE A 12 26.35 -8.98 4.70
CA ILE A 12 27.53 -8.09 4.74
C ILE A 12 27.22 -6.86 3.89
N LYS A 13 27.09 -5.69 4.52
CA LYS A 13 27.03 -4.40 3.82
C LYS A 13 28.41 -4.02 3.30
N LEU A 14 28.58 -3.96 2.00
CA LEU A 14 29.79 -3.46 1.33
C LEU A 14 29.71 -1.93 1.28
N MET A 15 30.58 -1.24 2.02
CA MET A 15 30.76 0.21 1.96
C MET A 15 31.61 0.57 0.74
N VAL A 16 31.07 1.39 -0.17
CA VAL A 16 31.82 2.03 -1.26
C VAL A 16 32.16 3.46 -0.82
N PRO A 17 33.42 3.91 -0.95
CA PRO A 17 33.81 5.26 -0.55
C PRO A 17 33.42 6.30 -1.61
N LEU A 18 32.82 7.40 -1.15
CA LEU A 18 32.42 8.57 -1.92
C LEU A 18 33.66 9.39 -2.33
N ALA A 19 33.92 9.52 -3.63
CA ALA A 19 34.94 10.41 -4.17
C ALA A 19 34.33 11.78 -4.49
N LEU A 20 34.76 12.82 -3.79
CA LEU A 20 34.43 14.21 -4.12
C LEU A 20 35.13 14.62 -5.41
N MET A 21 34.37 15.07 -6.41
CA MET A 21 34.85 15.81 -7.56
C MET A 21 34.33 17.26 -7.51
N SER A 22 35.26 18.19 -7.30
CA SER A 22 35.04 19.63 -7.36
C SER A 22 35.06 20.13 -8.81
N VAL A 23 33.98 20.78 -9.26
CA VAL A 23 33.95 21.48 -10.55
C VAL A 23 33.91 22.99 -10.33
N THR A 24 34.88 23.69 -10.88
CA THR A 24 35.06 25.14 -10.84
C THR A 24 34.11 25.83 -11.83
N LEU A 25 33.39 26.86 -11.37
CA LEU A 25 32.58 27.75 -12.19
C LEU A 25 33.46 28.76 -12.91
N GLY A 26 33.35 28.80 -14.23
CA GLY A 26 33.86 29.90 -15.07
C GLY A 26 32.73 30.90 -15.36
N ALA A 27 32.92 32.14 -14.97
CA ALA A 27 32.02 33.25 -15.26
C ALA A 27 32.33 33.84 -16.65
N CYS A 28 31.32 34.00 -17.51
CA CYS A 28 31.36 34.90 -18.66
C CYS A 28 30.22 35.90 -18.57
N SER A 29 30.61 37.18 -18.45
CA SER A 29 29.73 38.34 -18.53
C SER A 29 29.50 38.75 -19.98
N LEU A 30 28.24 39.01 -20.36
CA LEU A 30 27.90 39.78 -21.56
C LEU A 30 26.77 40.76 -21.22
N THR A 31 27.08 42.02 -21.35
CA THR A 31 26.22 43.20 -21.30
C THR A 31 25.47 43.38 -22.62
N SER A 32 24.15 43.66 -22.58
CA SER A 32 23.48 44.53 -23.56
C SER A 32 22.06 44.93 -23.12
N GLN A 33 21.93 46.19 -22.97
CA GLN A 33 20.86 47.15 -23.31
C GLN A 33 19.38 46.82 -23.17
N SER A 34 18.81 47.74 -22.46
CA SER A 34 17.42 48.13 -22.19
C SER A 34 16.51 48.28 -23.42
N SER A 35 15.32 47.74 -23.35
CA SER A 35 14.13 48.35 -23.95
C SER A 35 12.91 48.02 -23.07
N THR A 36 12.26 49.08 -22.60
CA THR A 36 11.09 49.08 -21.72
C THR A 36 9.83 48.64 -22.49
N SER A 37 9.19 47.57 -22.09
CA SER A 37 7.77 47.34 -22.39
C SER A 37 7.11 46.79 -21.16
N THR A 38 6.13 47.53 -20.66
CA THR A 38 5.31 47.18 -19.49
C THR A 38 4.32 46.09 -19.89
N SER A 39 4.56 44.86 -19.43
CA SER A 39 3.57 43.79 -19.48
C SER A 39 3.34 43.31 -18.05
N THR A 40 2.08 43.36 -17.66
CA THR A 40 1.59 42.87 -16.37
C THR A 40 1.80 41.36 -16.31
N THR A 41 2.83 40.92 -15.62
CA THR A 41 3.11 39.49 -15.40
C THR A 41 2.32 39.02 -14.20
N THR A 42 1.29 38.24 -14.44
CA THR A 42 0.66 37.42 -13.42
C THR A 42 1.68 36.36 -13.03
N THR A 43 2.25 36.47 -11.83
CA THR A 43 3.18 35.48 -11.30
C THR A 43 2.36 34.25 -10.93
N GLN A 44 2.33 33.25 -11.81
CA GLN A 44 1.99 31.89 -11.40
C GLN A 44 3.19 31.36 -10.61
N THR A 45 3.00 31.20 -9.32
CA THR A 45 3.93 30.46 -8.46
C THR A 45 3.90 29.01 -8.91
N ALA A 46 4.91 28.58 -9.64
CA ALA A 46 5.13 27.18 -9.93
C ALA A 46 5.46 26.49 -8.61
N THR A 47 4.54 25.75 -8.07
CA THR A 47 4.78 24.84 -6.95
C THR A 47 5.75 23.79 -7.46
N SER A 48 6.99 23.83 -6.98
CA SER A 48 7.99 22.78 -7.22
C SER A 48 7.53 21.55 -6.43
N THR A 49 6.83 20.66 -7.10
CA THR A 49 6.61 19.32 -6.55
C THR A 49 7.95 18.60 -6.58
N THR A 50 8.53 18.42 -5.41
CA THR A 50 9.67 17.50 -5.23
C THR A 50 9.15 16.12 -5.59
N LYS A 51 9.54 15.60 -6.76
CA LYS A 51 9.13 14.24 -7.16
C LYS A 51 9.85 13.27 -6.23
N THR A 52 9.09 12.49 -5.46
CA THR A 52 9.62 11.40 -4.63
C THR A 52 10.43 10.46 -5.52
N ASP A 53 11.62 10.07 -5.08
CA ASP A 53 12.38 9.01 -5.76
C ASP A 53 11.68 7.67 -5.49
N THR A 54 10.96 7.17 -6.49
CA THR A 54 10.15 5.95 -6.38
C THR A 54 10.90 4.68 -6.77
N SER A 55 12.21 4.79 -7.03
CA SER A 55 13.03 3.63 -7.44
C SER A 55 13.17 2.56 -6.35
N SER A 56 12.90 2.91 -5.09
CA SER A 56 12.86 1.95 -3.98
C SER A 56 11.55 1.17 -3.88
N TYR A 57 10.45 1.72 -4.39
CA TYR A 57 9.13 1.11 -4.32
C TYR A 57 8.82 0.19 -5.50
N PHE A 58 9.30 0.57 -6.71
CA PHE A 58 9.05 -0.17 -7.94
C PHE A 58 10.32 -0.27 -8.78
N THR A 59 10.58 -1.47 -9.32
CA THR A 59 11.63 -1.69 -10.33
C THR A 59 11.04 -1.62 -11.73
N ASP A 60 11.88 -1.47 -12.76
CA ASP A 60 11.45 -1.53 -14.15
C ASP A 60 10.77 -2.88 -14.46
N ARG A 61 11.22 -3.98 -13.83
CA ARG A 61 10.65 -5.31 -14.04
C ARG A 61 9.25 -5.46 -13.47
N ASP A 62 8.88 -4.71 -12.44
CA ASP A 62 7.51 -4.74 -11.89
C ASP A 62 6.48 -4.20 -12.88
N GLN A 63 6.91 -3.36 -13.80
CA GLN A 63 6.07 -2.75 -14.84
C GLN A 63 6.16 -3.46 -16.20
N ASP A 64 7.16 -4.32 -16.38
CA ASP A 64 7.35 -5.03 -17.62
C ASP A 64 6.39 -6.24 -17.70
N THR A 65 5.37 -6.10 -18.52
CA THR A 65 4.34 -7.13 -18.77
C THR A 65 4.64 -7.98 -20.01
N SER A 66 5.74 -7.67 -20.71
CA SER A 66 6.09 -8.34 -21.96
C SER A 66 6.53 -9.79 -21.74
N TYR A 67 6.21 -10.64 -22.70
CA TYR A 67 6.67 -12.01 -22.77
C TYR A 67 6.64 -12.51 -24.21
N ASP A 68 7.42 -13.56 -24.51
CA ASP A 68 7.43 -14.22 -25.79
C ASP A 68 6.59 -15.50 -25.71
N GLU A 69 5.42 -15.48 -26.37
CA GLU A 69 4.53 -16.65 -26.42
C GLU A 69 5.17 -17.90 -27.04
N SER A 70 6.17 -17.75 -27.90
CA SER A 70 6.82 -18.86 -28.57
C SER A 70 7.75 -19.65 -27.66
N THR A 71 8.24 -19.01 -26.59
CA THR A 71 9.12 -19.61 -25.58
C THR A 71 8.42 -19.89 -24.25
N ALA A 72 7.24 -19.33 -24.05
CA ALA A 72 6.48 -19.51 -22.82
C ALA A 72 5.96 -20.94 -22.66
N THR A 73 6.06 -21.47 -21.47
CA THR A 73 5.40 -22.73 -21.09
C THR A 73 3.91 -22.52 -20.94
N LYS A 74 3.11 -23.31 -21.67
CA LYS A 74 1.64 -23.22 -21.60
C LYS A 74 1.09 -24.20 -20.57
N ILE A 75 0.20 -23.70 -19.71
CA ILE A 75 -0.51 -24.48 -18.71
C ILE A 75 -2.01 -24.36 -18.99
N SER A 76 -2.61 -25.44 -19.46
CA SER A 76 -4.04 -25.50 -19.80
C SER A 76 -4.80 -26.20 -18.69
N LEU A 77 -5.70 -25.48 -18.04
CA LEU A 77 -6.55 -25.94 -16.95
C LEU A 77 -7.82 -26.60 -17.51
N SER A 78 -8.23 -27.75 -16.97
CA SER A 78 -9.45 -28.44 -17.39
C SER A 78 -10.02 -29.31 -16.25
N GLY A 79 -11.12 -28.85 -15.63
CA GLY A 79 -11.74 -29.55 -14.50
C GLY A 79 -10.77 -29.70 -13.33
N SER A 80 -10.51 -30.92 -12.87
CA SER A 80 -9.61 -31.19 -11.73
C SER A 80 -8.17 -31.48 -12.13
N THR A 81 -7.75 -31.16 -13.35
CA THR A 81 -6.40 -31.45 -13.87
C THR A 81 -5.88 -30.30 -14.74
N ALA A 82 -4.60 -30.39 -15.08
CA ALA A 82 -3.95 -29.47 -16.01
C ALA A 82 -3.04 -30.24 -16.99
N LYS A 83 -2.65 -29.55 -18.04
CA LYS A 83 -1.60 -30.03 -18.98
C LYS A 83 -0.58 -28.94 -19.18
N THR A 84 0.69 -29.31 -19.18
CA THR A 84 1.80 -28.43 -19.51
C THR A 84 2.37 -28.72 -20.90
N SER A 85 2.83 -27.68 -21.58
CA SER A 85 3.53 -27.77 -22.86
C SER A 85 4.68 -26.76 -22.84
N GLY A 86 5.89 -27.26 -22.71
CA GLY A 86 7.14 -26.53 -22.49
C GLY A 86 7.87 -27.03 -21.25
N ASP A 87 8.94 -26.34 -20.89
CA ASP A 87 9.84 -26.74 -19.81
C ASP A 87 9.52 -25.97 -18.49
N GLY A 88 10.12 -26.42 -17.38
CA GLY A 88 10.06 -25.74 -16.09
C GLY A 88 8.78 -25.94 -15.30
N ALA A 89 7.77 -26.65 -15.83
CA ALA A 89 6.56 -26.99 -15.10
C ALA A 89 6.20 -28.48 -15.28
N SER A 90 5.62 -29.06 -14.24
CA SER A 90 5.14 -30.44 -14.24
C SER A 90 3.78 -30.57 -13.57
N VAL A 91 3.03 -31.61 -13.93
CA VAL A 91 1.70 -31.88 -13.33
C VAL A 91 1.74 -33.22 -12.62
N SER A 92 1.25 -33.24 -11.39
CA SER A 92 1.06 -34.45 -10.58
C SER A 92 -0.29 -34.38 -9.87
N GLY A 93 -1.23 -35.23 -10.28
CA GLY A 93 -2.62 -35.14 -9.77
C GLY A 93 -3.26 -33.79 -10.12
N SER A 94 -3.67 -33.05 -9.13
CA SER A 94 -4.23 -31.68 -9.25
C SER A 94 -3.20 -30.59 -9.01
N THR A 95 -1.92 -30.90 -8.83
CA THR A 95 -0.88 -29.90 -8.57
C THR A 95 -0.04 -29.67 -9.82
N VAL A 96 0.11 -28.42 -10.22
CA VAL A 96 1.10 -27.95 -11.20
C VAL A 96 2.25 -27.34 -10.42
N THR A 97 3.45 -27.90 -10.57
CA THR A 97 4.67 -27.36 -9.93
C THR A 97 5.54 -26.68 -10.95
N ILE A 98 5.84 -25.40 -10.74
CA ILE A 98 6.79 -24.59 -11.51
C ILE A 98 8.13 -24.59 -10.77
N THR A 99 9.21 -25.00 -11.44
CA THR A 99 10.51 -25.26 -10.79
C THR A 99 11.66 -24.45 -11.39
N ALA A 100 11.39 -23.56 -12.33
CA ALA A 100 12.43 -22.77 -12.99
C ALA A 100 11.96 -21.36 -13.31
N ALA A 101 12.92 -20.44 -13.49
CA ALA A 101 12.66 -19.14 -14.06
C ALA A 101 12.01 -19.24 -15.44
N GLY A 102 11.16 -18.30 -15.77
CA GLY A 102 10.50 -18.24 -17.09
C GLY A 102 9.09 -17.69 -17.05
N THR A 103 8.44 -17.76 -18.22
CA THR A 103 7.05 -17.34 -18.39
C THR A 103 6.13 -18.54 -18.56
N TYR A 104 5.05 -18.55 -17.82
CA TYR A 104 4.04 -19.61 -17.76
C TYR A 104 2.67 -19.02 -18.06
N VAL A 105 2.11 -19.34 -19.22
CA VAL A 105 0.79 -18.83 -19.64
C VAL A 105 -0.28 -19.81 -19.18
N LEU A 106 -1.10 -19.38 -18.24
CA LEU A 106 -2.25 -20.12 -17.72
C LEU A 106 -3.49 -19.75 -18.50
N SER A 107 -4.27 -20.77 -18.90
CA SER A 107 -5.58 -20.57 -19.53
C SER A 107 -6.56 -21.69 -19.17
N GLY A 108 -7.86 -21.40 -19.27
CA GLY A 108 -8.92 -22.37 -19.05
C GLY A 108 -9.51 -22.34 -17.64
N SER A 109 -10.20 -23.41 -17.26
CA SER A 109 -10.96 -23.45 -16.02
C SER A 109 -10.63 -24.72 -15.22
N SER A 110 -10.45 -24.55 -13.91
CA SER A 110 -10.22 -25.69 -13.01
C SER A 110 -10.98 -25.58 -11.70
N GLU A 111 -11.33 -26.76 -11.18
CA GLU A 111 -11.74 -26.98 -9.81
C GLU A 111 -10.65 -27.80 -9.12
N ASN A 112 -10.12 -27.30 -8.00
CA ASN A 112 -9.11 -27.97 -7.16
C ASN A 112 -7.71 -28.14 -7.79
N VAL A 113 -7.39 -27.48 -8.91
CA VAL A 113 -5.99 -27.39 -9.36
C VAL A 113 -5.29 -26.31 -8.56
N GLN A 114 -4.10 -26.64 -8.05
CA GLN A 114 -3.21 -25.72 -7.35
C GLN A 114 -1.96 -25.49 -8.22
N ILE A 115 -1.56 -24.23 -8.35
CA ILE A 115 -0.27 -23.84 -8.95
C ILE A 115 0.72 -23.61 -7.81
N VAL A 116 1.84 -24.31 -7.82
CA VAL A 116 2.90 -24.16 -6.81
C VAL A 116 4.19 -23.76 -7.47
N VAL A 117 4.75 -22.63 -7.09
CA VAL A 117 6.08 -22.16 -7.53
C VAL A 117 7.11 -22.63 -6.52
N LYS A 118 8.11 -23.41 -6.99
CA LYS A 118 9.27 -23.90 -6.24
C LYS A 118 10.53 -23.72 -7.08
N ALA A 119 10.77 -22.50 -7.50
CA ALA A 119 11.94 -22.12 -8.30
C ALA A 119 13.16 -21.86 -7.40
N GLY A 120 14.29 -21.47 -7.97
CA GLY A 120 15.47 -21.13 -7.19
C GLY A 120 15.40 -19.71 -6.60
N ASP A 121 16.18 -19.47 -5.54
CA ASP A 121 16.23 -18.19 -4.79
C ASP A 121 16.67 -16.98 -5.66
N GLN A 122 17.10 -17.20 -6.90
CA GLN A 122 17.47 -16.15 -7.85
C GLN A 122 16.57 -16.17 -9.09
N ASP A 123 15.56 -17.01 -9.10
CA ASP A 123 14.69 -17.23 -10.25
C ASP A 123 13.51 -16.26 -10.20
N LYS A 124 13.25 -15.59 -11.32
CA LYS A 124 12.04 -14.79 -11.54
C LYS A 124 11.04 -15.60 -12.36
N VAL A 125 9.84 -15.73 -11.82
CA VAL A 125 8.74 -16.49 -12.43
C VAL A 125 7.64 -15.52 -12.85
N GLN A 126 7.22 -15.60 -14.13
CA GLN A 126 6.08 -14.84 -14.61
C GLN A 126 4.92 -15.78 -14.94
N ILE A 127 3.80 -15.62 -14.24
CA ILE A 127 2.55 -16.34 -14.47
C ILE A 127 1.60 -15.38 -15.21
N VAL A 128 1.32 -15.66 -16.47
CA VAL A 128 0.38 -14.87 -17.27
C VAL A 128 -1.00 -15.49 -17.17
N LEU A 129 -1.99 -14.73 -16.71
CA LEU A 129 -3.38 -15.16 -16.65
C LEU A 129 -4.10 -14.75 -17.93
N ASP A 130 -4.35 -15.74 -18.81
CA ASP A 130 -5.07 -15.56 -20.07
C ASP A 130 -6.43 -16.28 -20.01
N VAL A 131 -7.44 -15.57 -19.50
CA VAL A 131 -8.82 -16.08 -19.28
C VAL A 131 -8.81 -17.34 -18.40
N VAL A 132 -8.45 -17.15 -17.14
CA VAL A 132 -8.34 -18.21 -16.13
C VAL A 132 -9.52 -18.17 -15.17
N THR A 133 -10.09 -19.35 -14.88
CA THR A 133 -11.01 -19.54 -13.75
C THR A 133 -10.48 -20.65 -12.85
N MET A 134 -10.14 -20.33 -11.60
CA MET A 134 -9.66 -21.31 -10.62
C MET A 134 -10.50 -21.26 -9.35
N THR A 135 -10.89 -22.44 -8.88
CA THR A 135 -11.45 -22.61 -7.54
C THR A 135 -10.61 -23.64 -6.80
N GLY A 136 -9.91 -23.24 -5.76
CA GLY A 136 -9.07 -24.12 -4.93
C GLY A 136 -9.85 -24.76 -3.77
N THR A 137 -9.39 -25.92 -3.29
CA THR A 137 -9.76 -26.45 -1.96
C THR A 137 -8.93 -25.82 -0.85
N ASP A 138 -7.72 -25.38 -1.19
CA ASP A 138 -6.78 -24.61 -0.41
C ASP A 138 -6.35 -23.41 -1.27
N ALA A 139 -5.28 -22.72 -0.94
CA ALA A 139 -4.72 -21.65 -1.78
C ALA A 139 -4.58 -22.12 -3.25
N ALA A 140 -5.11 -21.36 -4.20
CA ALA A 140 -5.10 -21.72 -5.61
C ALA A 140 -3.74 -21.51 -6.25
N ILE A 141 -3.01 -20.46 -5.85
CA ILE A 141 -1.63 -20.18 -6.24
C ILE A 141 -0.78 -20.04 -4.98
N VAL A 142 0.31 -20.78 -4.90
CA VAL A 142 1.28 -20.76 -3.81
C VAL A 142 2.67 -20.54 -4.37
N VAL A 143 3.35 -19.51 -3.89
CA VAL A 143 4.78 -19.32 -4.11
C VAL A 143 5.51 -19.79 -2.85
N GLU A 144 6.16 -20.96 -2.93
CA GLU A 144 6.96 -21.48 -1.84
C GLU A 144 8.42 -21.01 -1.90
N ASN A 145 8.91 -20.74 -3.12
CA ASN A 145 10.26 -20.21 -3.33
C ASN A 145 10.45 -19.63 -4.74
N ALA A 146 10.92 -18.38 -4.81
CA ALA A 146 11.44 -17.70 -5.99
C ALA A 146 12.24 -16.46 -5.52
N ASP A 147 12.98 -15.77 -6.41
CA ASP A 147 13.45 -14.41 -6.11
C ASP A 147 12.25 -13.43 -6.14
N LYS A 148 11.37 -13.62 -7.13
CA LYS A 148 10.14 -12.84 -7.30
C LYS A 148 9.17 -13.56 -8.25
N THR A 149 7.89 -13.51 -7.93
CA THR A 149 6.83 -13.99 -8.81
C THR A 149 5.99 -12.82 -9.33
N PHE A 150 5.75 -12.80 -10.66
CA PHE A 150 4.87 -11.85 -11.32
C PHE A 150 3.58 -12.54 -11.75
N ILE A 151 2.44 -11.99 -11.37
CA ILE A 151 1.13 -12.39 -11.90
C ILE A 151 0.72 -11.32 -12.91
N THR A 152 0.86 -11.63 -14.19
CA THR A 152 0.57 -10.70 -15.29
C THR A 152 -0.83 -10.95 -15.84
N LEU A 153 -1.68 -9.95 -15.82
CA LEU A 153 -3.01 -10.01 -16.44
C LEU A 153 -2.88 -9.74 -17.92
N ALA A 154 -3.12 -10.75 -18.76
CA ALA A 154 -3.08 -10.59 -20.20
C ALA A 154 -4.05 -9.50 -20.67
N GLU A 155 -3.71 -8.76 -21.71
CA GLU A 155 -4.52 -7.67 -22.23
C GLU A 155 -5.95 -8.13 -22.57
N GLY A 156 -6.95 -7.44 -22.04
CA GLY A 156 -8.37 -7.74 -22.25
C GLY A 156 -8.87 -9.05 -21.62
N SER A 157 -8.00 -9.80 -20.93
CA SER A 157 -8.40 -11.02 -20.22
C SER A 157 -9.30 -10.71 -19.02
N LYS A 158 -10.15 -11.68 -18.70
CA LYS A 158 -10.96 -11.68 -17.48
C LYS A 158 -10.75 -12.99 -16.77
N SER A 159 -10.13 -12.93 -15.61
CA SER A 159 -9.78 -14.11 -14.81
C SER A 159 -10.44 -14.05 -13.43
N SER A 160 -10.60 -15.21 -12.82
CA SER A 160 -11.08 -15.33 -11.44
C SER A 160 -10.35 -16.44 -10.70
N ILE A 161 -9.99 -16.15 -9.45
CA ILE A 161 -9.30 -17.08 -8.56
C ILE A 161 -10.02 -17.05 -7.20
N SER A 162 -10.36 -18.20 -6.69
CA SER A 162 -10.90 -18.32 -5.33
C SER A 162 -10.38 -19.60 -4.67
N ASP A 163 -10.33 -19.56 -3.36
CA ASP A 163 -10.14 -20.74 -2.50
C ASP A 163 -11.45 -21.29 -1.96
N SER A 164 -11.35 -22.15 -0.96
CA SER A 164 -12.47 -22.74 -0.17
C SER A 164 -12.46 -22.14 1.23
N ALA A 165 -13.63 -22.04 1.85
CA ALA A 165 -13.75 -21.66 3.26
C ALA A 165 -13.18 -22.70 4.25
N ASN A 166 -12.82 -23.90 3.78
CA ASN A 166 -12.29 -24.96 4.59
C ASN A 166 -10.96 -25.46 4.00
N HIS A 167 -9.86 -24.79 4.36
CA HIS A 167 -8.54 -25.23 3.98
C HIS A 167 -8.16 -26.51 4.72
N THR A 168 -7.50 -27.43 4.01
CA THR A 168 -6.87 -28.61 4.60
C THR A 168 -5.42 -28.32 4.99
N ASN A 169 -4.76 -27.42 4.27
CA ASN A 169 -3.46 -26.88 4.61
C ASN A 169 -3.63 -25.43 5.12
N THR A 170 -3.45 -25.23 6.41
CA THR A 170 -3.61 -23.95 7.08
C THR A 170 -2.34 -23.11 7.12
N ASP A 171 -1.24 -23.58 6.49
CA ASP A 171 0.02 -22.83 6.39
C ASP A 171 -0.06 -21.73 5.30
N TYR A 172 -1.09 -21.78 4.46
CA TYR A 172 -1.33 -20.82 3.37
C TYR A 172 -2.77 -20.30 3.51
N ASP A 173 -2.95 -19.23 4.24
CA ASP A 173 -4.27 -18.71 4.59
C ASP A 173 -4.79 -17.61 3.63
N ALA A 174 -4.45 -17.72 2.35
CA ALA A 174 -4.92 -16.84 1.30
C ALA A 174 -5.32 -17.63 0.04
N ALA A 175 -6.14 -17.04 -0.83
CA ALA A 175 -6.43 -17.62 -2.15
C ALA A 175 -5.19 -17.59 -3.06
N ILE A 176 -4.36 -16.54 -2.94
CA ILE A 176 -3.03 -16.41 -3.57
C ILE A 176 -2.04 -16.09 -2.44
N TYR A 177 -1.10 -17.00 -2.22
CA TYR A 177 -0.12 -16.91 -1.14
C TYR A 177 1.30 -16.90 -1.69
N SER A 178 2.16 -16.04 -1.18
CA SER A 178 3.58 -15.99 -1.51
C SER A 178 4.45 -15.90 -0.26
N LYS A 179 5.55 -16.67 -0.24
CA LYS A 179 6.62 -16.52 0.77
C LYS A 179 7.63 -15.45 0.41
N ASP A 180 7.69 -15.08 -0.85
CA ASP A 180 8.66 -14.17 -1.42
C ASP A 180 7.94 -13.02 -2.14
N ASP A 181 8.70 -12.08 -2.70
CA ASP A 181 8.19 -10.94 -3.46
C ASP A 181 7.12 -11.32 -4.48
N LEU A 182 5.96 -10.65 -4.43
CA LEU A 182 4.85 -10.84 -5.35
C LEU A 182 4.49 -9.54 -6.06
N THR A 183 4.41 -9.58 -7.38
CA THR A 183 3.98 -8.43 -8.19
C THR A 183 2.78 -8.79 -9.07
N PHE A 184 1.72 -7.99 -9.00
CA PHE A 184 0.62 -8.00 -9.96
C PHE A 184 0.82 -6.89 -10.97
N ASN A 185 0.71 -7.22 -12.28
CA ASN A 185 0.82 -6.25 -13.36
C ASN A 185 -0.06 -6.65 -14.56
N GLY A 186 0.00 -5.87 -15.64
CA GLY A 186 -0.80 -6.11 -16.84
C GLY A 186 -2.01 -5.21 -16.93
N SER A 187 -2.88 -5.45 -17.93
CA SER A 187 -4.03 -4.58 -18.22
C SER A 187 -5.37 -5.32 -18.26
N GLY A 188 -5.38 -6.62 -17.97
CA GLY A 188 -6.59 -7.41 -17.83
C GLY A 188 -7.34 -7.14 -16.53
N SER A 189 -8.32 -8.00 -16.23
CA SER A 189 -9.06 -7.96 -14.97
C SER A 189 -9.00 -9.28 -14.22
N LEU A 190 -8.95 -9.20 -12.89
CA LEU A 190 -8.89 -10.36 -12.00
C LEU A 190 -9.85 -10.17 -10.82
N THR A 191 -10.73 -11.15 -10.63
CA THR A 191 -11.50 -11.29 -9.40
C THR A 191 -10.79 -12.28 -8.48
N ILE A 192 -10.54 -11.89 -7.22
CA ILE A 192 -9.93 -12.74 -6.21
C ILE A 192 -10.89 -12.85 -5.02
N GLU A 193 -11.20 -14.04 -4.59
CA GLU A 193 -12.01 -14.29 -3.39
C GLU A 193 -11.30 -15.25 -2.44
N GLY A 194 -10.74 -14.72 -1.36
CA GLY A 194 -10.23 -15.46 -0.21
C GLY A 194 -11.38 -15.78 0.75
N LYS A 195 -11.83 -17.03 0.76
CA LYS A 195 -12.95 -17.46 1.58
C LYS A 195 -12.52 -18.02 2.93
N TYR A 196 -11.27 -18.41 3.07
CA TYR A 196 -10.70 -18.93 4.31
C TYR A 196 -10.02 -17.83 5.13
N GLY A 197 -9.22 -17.01 4.48
CA GLY A 197 -8.39 -15.98 5.10
C GLY A 197 -8.29 -14.75 4.19
N ASN A 198 -7.07 -14.36 3.86
CA ASN A 198 -6.78 -13.22 3.00
C ASN A 198 -7.13 -13.53 1.53
N ALA A 199 -7.41 -12.52 0.73
CA ALA A 199 -7.51 -12.79 -0.70
C ALA A 199 -6.12 -12.94 -1.34
N VAL A 200 -5.18 -12.08 -0.97
CA VAL A 200 -3.77 -12.14 -1.36
C VAL A 200 -2.90 -11.93 -0.13
N GLU A 201 -1.83 -12.74 -0.02
CA GLU A 201 -0.81 -12.59 1.01
C GLU A 201 0.59 -12.75 0.44
N SER A 202 1.51 -11.89 0.88
CA SER A 202 2.94 -12.00 0.64
C SER A 202 3.70 -11.88 1.96
N ASN A 203 4.63 -12.79 2.24
CA ASN A 203 5.49 -12.66 3.43
C ASN A 203 6.63 -11.65 3.24
N ASP A 204 6.85 -11.18 2.02
CA ASP A 204 7.77 -10.10 1.70
C ASP A 204 6.98 -8.93 1.09
N ASP A 205 7.46 -8.34 -0.01
CA ASP A 205 6.78 -7.22 -0.66
C ASP A 205 5.62 -7.67 -1.57
N LEU A 206 4.51 -6.94 -1.53
CA LEU A 206 3.42 -7.00 -2.49
C LEU A 206 3.38 -5.74 -3.33
N ARG A 207 3.51 -5.88 -4.66
CA ARG A 207 3.43 -4.76 -5.59
C ARG A 207 2.28 -4.92 -6.57
N ILE A 208 1.58 -3.82 -6.87
CA ILE A 208 0.52 -3.79 -7.88
C ILE A 208 0.78 -2.61 -8.81
N THR A 209 1.08 -2.89 -10.09
CA THR A 209 1.52 -1.88 -11.05
C THR A 209 0.65 -1.83 -12.31
N GLY A 210 -0.66 -1.93 -12.16
CA GLY A 210 -1.65 -1.91 -13.23
C GLY A 210 -2.74 -2.95 -13.04
N GLY A 211 -3.65 -3.05 -14.00
CA GLY A 211 -4.77 -4.00 -13.96
C GLY A 211 -6.02 -3.50 -13.25
N THR A 212 -7.08 -4.29 -13.33
CA THR A 212 -8.36 -4.05 -12.66
C THR A 212 -8.71 -5.24 -11.78
N TYR A 213 -8.93 -4.99 -10.52
CA TYR A 213 -9.13 -6.05 -9.53
C TYR A 213 -10.42 -5.84 -8.76
N THR A 214 -11.16 -6.94 -8.56
CA THR A 214 -12.23 -7.06 -7.56
C THR A 214 -11.76 -8.06 -6.53
N ILE A 215 -11.53 -7.61 -5.31
CA ILE A 215 -10.89 -8.38 -4.25
C ILE A 215 -11.85 -8.54 -3.08
N LYS A 216 -11.99 -9.76 -2.60
CA LYS A 216 -12.77 -10.06 -1.42
C LYS A 216 -12.01 -10.99 -0.50
N GLY A 217 -11.73 -10.53 0.73
CA GLY A 217 -11.10 -11.29 1.80
C GLY A 217 -12.10 -11.66 2.90
N TYR A 218 -12.02 -12.89 3.37
CA TYR A 218 -12.71 -13.28 4.62
C TYR A 218 -12.01 -12.67 5.83
N LYS A 219 -10.70 -12.48 5.77
CA LYS A 219 -9.90 -11.60 6.62
C LYS A 219 -9.54 -10.35 5.81
N ASN A 220 -8.26 -10.17 5.50
CA ASN A 220 -7.77 -9.01 4.75
C ASN A 220 -7.98 -9.17 3.24
N GLY A 221 -8.08 -8.05 2.55
CA GLY A 221 -8.10 -8.03 1.10
C GLY A 221 -6.70 -8.30 0.54
N LEU A 222 -5.76 -7.43 0.84
CA LEU A 222 -4.33 -7.54 0.53
C LEU A 222 -3.55 -7.53 1.83
N SER A 223 -2.64 -8.49 2.01
CA SER A 223 -1.75 -8.57 3.17
C SER A 223 -0.30 -8.71 2.73
N ALA A 224 0.62 -8.01 3.38
CA ALA A 224 2.05 -8.19 3.20
C ALA A 224 2.83 -7.86 4.47
N ASN A 225 3.94 -8.58 4.70
CA ASN A 225 4.76 -8.32 5.89
C ASN A 225 5.72 -7.13 5.68
N ASP A 226 6.37 -7.01 4.53
CA ASP A 226 7.40 -5.99 4.35
C ASP A 226 6.83 -4.68 3.82
N ALA A 227 6.16 -4.73 2.66
CA ALA A 227 5.49 -3.56 2.11
C ALA A 227 4.39 -3.89 1.09
N ILE A 228 3.38 -3.00 1.01
CA ILE A 228 2.41 -2.96 -0.08
C ILE A 228 2.63 -1.69 -0.89
N ASN A 229 2.93 -1.85 -2.19
CA ASN A 229 3.22 -0.73 -3.08
C ASN A 229 2.25 -0.74 -4.28
N ILE A 230 1.50 0.35 -4.49
CA ILE A 230 0.42 0.41 -5.49
C ILE A 230 0.62 1.59 -6.43
N LYS A 231 0.50 1.34 -7.75
CA LYS A 231 0.37 2.39 -8.76
C LYS A 231 -0.44 1.93 -9.97
N GLU A 232 -1.09 2.87 -10.64
CA GLU A 232 -1.77 2.67 -11.94
C GLU A 232 -2.83 1.54 -11.96
N ALA A 233 -3.25 1.05 -10.79
CA ALA A 233 -4.22 -0.03 -10.64
C ALA A 233 -5.62 0.52 -10.33
N SER A 234 -6.65 -0.28 -10.70
CA SER A 234 -8.02 -0.08 -10.25
C SER A 234 -8.40 -1.22 -9.31
N LEU A 235 -8.64 -0.90 -8.04
CA LEU A 235 -8.94 -1.86 -6.97
C LEU A 235 -10.32 -1.58 -6.39
N ASP A 236 -11.15 -2.61 -6.32
CA ASP A 236 -12.40 -2.64 -5.55
C ASP A 236 -12.28 -3.75 -4.51
N ILE A 237 -12.10 -3.36 -3.24
CA ILE A 237 -11.74 -4.27 -2.15
C ILE A 237 -12.86 -4.32 -1.12
N THR A 238 -13.25 -5.53 -0.74
CA THR A 238 -14.13 -5.80 0.40
C THR A 238 -13.47 -6.82 1.31
N ALA A 239 -13.34 -6.51 2.59
CA ALA A 239 -12.75 -7.38 3.60
C ALA A 239 -13.56 -7.36 4.89
N THR A 240 -13.48 -8.42 5.74
CA THR A 240 -14.10 -8.39 7.07
C THR A 240 -13.14 -7.92 8.15
N GLU A 241 -11.86 -7.90 7.86
CA GLU A 241 -10.79 -7.23 8.59
C GLU A 241 -10.30 -6.08 7.70
N ASP A 242 -9.00 -5.87 7.53
CA ASP A 242 -8.47 -4.75 6.78
C ASP A 242 -8.57 -4.96 5.25
N ALA A 243 -8.83 -3.88 4.54
CA ALA A 243 -8.82 -3.98 3.09
C ALA A 243 -7.38 -4.07 2.54
N ILE A 244 -6.46 -3.27 3.07
CA ILE A 244 -5.03 -3.29 2.76
C ILE A 244 -4.26 -3.29 4.07
N HIS A 245 -3.49 -4.35 4.32
CA HIS A 245 -2.80 -4.64 5.58
C HIS A 245 -1.32 -4.88 5.35
N ALA A 246 -0.48 -3.90 5.69
CA ALA A 246 0.98 -4.02 5.67
C ALA A 246 1.49 -4.04 7.12
N ASP A 247 1.88 -5.21 7.62
CA ASP A 247 2.25 -5.37 9.03
C ASP A 247 3.46 -6.27 9.23
N ASN A 248 4.39 -5.84 10.09
CA ASN A 248 5.55 -6.60 10.46
C ASN A 248 5.83 -6.51 11.98
N ASP A 249 5.52 -7.59 12.67
CA ASP A 249 5.71 -7.72 14.13
C ASP A 249 7.19 -7.87 14.56
N GLU A 250 8.10 -8.22 13.63
CA GLU A 250 9.48 -8.54 13.94
C GLU A 250 10.46 -7.37 13.65
N ASP A 251 10.19 -6.56 12.63
CA ASP A 251 11.05 -5.44 12.20
C ASP A 251 10.23 -4.16 11.99
N THR A 252 10.30 -3.23 12.92
CA THR A 252 9.57 -1.97 12.92
C THR A 252 9.95 -1.00 11.77
N SER A 253 10.90 -1.35 10.91
CA SER A 253 11.20 -0.62 9.67
C SER A 253 10.43 -1.13 8.46
N LEU A 254 9.72 -2.24 8.61
CA LEU A 254 8.87 -2.90 7.64
C LEU A 254 7.39 -2.65 7.97
N GLY A 255 6.47 -3.28 7.24
CA GLY A 255 5.05 -3.00 7.36
C GLY A 255 4.69 -1.64 6.74
N ASN A 256 5.18 -1.37 5.53
CA ASN A 256 5.02 -0.08 4.86
C ASN A 256 3.92 -0.12 3.80
N LEU A 257 3.17 0.97 3.66
CA LEU A 257 2.22 1.18 2.59
C LEU A 257 2.62 2.38 1.73
N TYR A 258 2.73 2.19 0.42
CA TYR A 258 2.96 3.26 -0.54
C TYR A 258 1.95 3.25 -1.67
N ILE A 259 1.23 4.36 -1.86
CA ILE A 259 0.30 4.56 -2.97
C ILE A 259 0.76 5.74 -3.82
N GLN A 260 1.27 5.43 -5.03
CA GLN A 260 1.69 6.46 -5.98
C GLN A 260 0.52 7.02 -6.78
N SER A 261 -0.39 6.16 -7.20
CA SER A 261 -1.52 6.49 -8.08
C SER A 261 -2.51 5.32 -8.18
N GLY A 262 -3.59 5.51 -8.93
CA GLY A 262 -4.61 4.48 -9.16
C GLY A 262 -5.98 4.92 -8.65
N THR A 263 -6.94 4.01 -8.75
CA THR A 263 -8.29 4.20 -8.20
C THR A 263 -8.58 3.06 -7.24
N ILE A 264 -8.82 3.37 -5.99
CA ILE A 264 -9.01 2.38 -4.92
C ILE A 264 -10.33 2.67 -4.23
N THR A 265 -11.21 1.67 -4.20
CA THR A 265 -12.48 1.71 -3.48
C THR A 265 -12.48 0.61 -2.43
N ILE A 266 -12.83 0.95 -1.20
CA ILE A 266 -12.70 0.08 -0.03
C ILE A 266 -14.02 -0.01 0.73
N ASN A 267 -14.35 -1.24 1.16
CA ASN A 267 -15.28 -1.55 2.23
C ASN A 267 -14.57 -2.53 3.17
N ALA A 268 -14.14 -2.07 4.32
CA ALA A 268 -13.48 -2.86 5.35
C ALA A 268 -14.37 -3.04 6.58
N GLY A 269 -14.16 -4.12 7.30
CA GLY A 269 -14.81 -4.37 8.60
C GLY A 269 -13.96 -3.88 9.76
N ASP A 270 -12.66 -3.73 9.54
CA ASP A 270 -11.68 -3.08 10.40
C ASP A 270 -11.05 -1.93 9.62
N ASP A 271 -9.75 -1.87 9.34
CA ASP A 271 -9.15 -0.71 8.73
C ASP A 271 -9.24 -0.68 7.20
N GLY A 272 -9.42 0.53 6.68
CA GLY A 272 -9.36 0.74 5.23
C GLY A 272 -7.96 0.48 4.68
N LEU A 273 -6.99 1.16 5.27
CA LEU A 273 -5.57 1.15 4.90
C LEU A 273 -4.75 1.09 6.19
N HIS A 274 -4.10 -0.03 6.45
CA HIS A 274 -3.25 -0.24 7.63
C HIS A 274 -1.78 -0.39 7.25
N ALA A 275 -0.88 0.27 8.00
CA ALA A 275 0.55 0.12 7.92
C ALA A 275 1.18 0.14 9.32
N SER A 276 1.79 -0.94 9.78
CA SER A 276 2.45 -0.95 11.11
C SER A 276 3.63 0.02 11.22
N ASN A 277 4.16 0.51 10.07
CA ASN A 277 5.20 1.53 10.04
C ASN A 277 4.73 2.77 9.27
N ALA A 278 5.12 2.96 8.03
CA ALA A 278 4.84 4.18 7.28
C ALA A 278 3.73 3.99 6.24
N ALA A 279 2.70 4.86 6.28
CA ALA A 279 1.73 4.99 5.21
C ALA A 279 2.01 6.27 4.40
N VAL A 280 2.33 6.13 3.11
CA VAL A 280 2.66 7.26 2.23
C VAL A 280 1.75 7.26 1.00
N ILE A 281 1.03 8.36 0.79
CA ILE A 281 0.14 8.57 -0.35
C ILE A 281 0.63 9.75 -1.16
N ASP A 282 1.19 9.48 -2.34
CA ASP A 282 1.65 10.50 -3.29
C ASP A 282 0.54 10.94 -4.27
N GLY A 283 -0.50 10.11 -4.45
CA GLY A 283 -1.56 10.42 -5.38
C GLY A 283 -2.63 9.33 -5.48
N GLY A 284 -3.43 9.39 -6.54
CA GLY A 284 -4.55 8.47 -6.78
C GLY A 284 -5.91 9.01 -6.33
N THR A 285 -6.93 8.21 -6.55
CA THR A 285 -8.29 8.44 -6.04
C THR A 285 -8.64 7.31 -5.11
N ILE A 286 -8.77 7.60 -3.83
CA ILE A 286 -9.01 6.62 -2.78
C ILE A 286 -10.35 6.93 -2.12
N THR A 287 -11.22 5.94 -2.07
CA THR A 287 -12.53 6.05 -1.43
C THR A 287 -12.69 4.91 -0.42
N VAL A 288 -12.69 5.23 0.85
CA VAL A 288 -13.05 4.31 1.93
C VAL A 288 -14.50 4.57 2.29
N LYS A 289 -15.37 3.62 1.98
CA LYS A 289 -16.83 3.74 2.20
C LYS A 289 -17.25 3.25 3.57
N SER A 290 -16.47 2.36 4.15
CA SER A 290 -16.70 1.75 5.46
C SER A 290 -15.37 1.25 6.01
N SER A 291 -15.09 1.59 7.27
CA SER A 291 -13.97 1.06 8.06
C SER A 291 -14.19 1.39 9.54
N VAL A 292 -13.37 0.81 10.41
CA VAL A 292 -13.17 1.29 11.78
C VAL A 292 -12.26 2.50 11.70
N GLU A 293 -11.02 2.35 11.26
CA GLU A 293 -10.11 3.44 10.90
C GLU A 293 -9.92 3.49 9.37
N ALA A 294 -9.92 4.70 8.79
CA ALA A 294 -9.85 4.75 7.33
C ALA A 294 -8.41 4.67 6.81
N LEU A 295 -7.47 5.22 7.55
CA LEU A 295 -6.04 5.19 7.25
C LEU A 295 -5.24 5.21 8.54
N GLU A 296 -4.54 4.12 8.81
CA GLU A 296 -3.68 3.95 9.99
C GLU A 296 -2.21 3.78 9.61
N GLY A 297 -1.31 4.26 10.49
CA GLY A 297 0.11 4.03 10.40
C GLY A 297 0.88 4.56 11.61
N THR A 298 2.09 4.06 11.87
CA THR A 298 2.98 4.72 12.84
C THR A 298 3.26 6.15 12.41
N ASN A 299 3.47 6.38 11.13
CA ASN A 299 3.49 7.71 10.55
C ASN A 299 2.74 7.75 9.22
N VAL A 300 1.93 8.78 9.04
CA VAL A 300 1.11 8.97 7.85
C VAL A 300 1.58 10.20 7.09
N THR A 301 1.88 10.06 5.81
CA THR A 301 2.23 11.18 4.92
C THR A 301 1.32 11.20 3.69
N ILE A 302 0.61 12.32 3.49
CA ILE A 302 -0.22 12.55 2.30
C ILE A 302 0.38 13.71 1.52
N ASN A 303 0.95 13.39 0.36
CA ASN A 303 1.58 14.37 -0.54
C ASN A 303 0.63 14.83 -1.66
N GLY A 304 -0.41 14.05 -1.95
CA GLY A 304 -1.34 14.35 -3.04
C GLY A 304 -2.50 13.37 -3.11
N GLY A 305 -3.26 13.44 -4.21
CA GLY A 305 -4.42 12.57 -4.46
C GLY A 305 -5.75 13.18 -4.10
N THR A 306 -6.80 12.41 -4.34
CA THR A 306 -8.18 12.72 -3.92
C THR A 306 -8.63 11.61 -2.99
N LEU A 307 -8.82 11.91 -1.73
CA LEU A 307 -9.18 10.97 -0.69
C LEU A 307 -10.57 11.31 -0.15
N ASP A 308 -11.47 10.34 -0.15
CA ASP A 308 -12.79 10.40 0.51
C ASP A 308 -12.84 9.25 1.53
N LEU A 309 -12.59 9.59 2.79
CA LEU A 309 -12.36 8.66 3.88
C LEU A 309 -13.54 8.70 4.85
N TYR A 310 -14.18 7.54 5.07
CA TYR A 310 -15.19 7.36 6.11
C TYR A 310 -14.73 6.30 7.11
N ALA A 311 -14.81 6.64 8.39
CA ALA A 311 -14.50 5.75 9.50
C ALA A 311 -15.58 5.80 10.58
N THR A 312 -15.71 4.72 11.36
CA THR A 312 -16.60 4.65 12.52
C THR A 312 -15.90 4.99 13.81
N ASP A 313 -14.57 4.95 13.81
CA ASP A 313 -13.66 5.44 14.84
C ASP A 313 -12.80 6.55 14.22
N ASP A 314 -11.49 6.43 14.09
CA ASP A 314 -10.64 7.51 13.62
C ASP A 314 -10.50 7.57 12.10
N GLY A 315 -10.56 8.79 11.56
CA GLY A 315 -10.46 9.00 10.12
C GLY A 315 -9.05 8.75 9.60
N ILE A 316 -8.04 9.35 10.24
CA ILE A 316 -6.62 9.12 10.01
C ILE A 316 -5.96 8.99 11.37
N ASN A 317 -5.37 7.83 11.66
CA ASN A 317 -4.71 7.53 12.91
C ASN A 317 -3.18 7.38 12.73
N ALA A 318 -2.40 8.04 13.59
CA ALA A 318 -0.96 7.84 13.70
C ALA A 318 -0.59 7.40 15.11
N ALA A 319 -0.31 6.13 15.28
CA ALA A 319 -0.03 5.53 16.57
C ALA A 319 1.11 4.51 16.52
N SER A 320 1.83 4.35 17.63
CA SER A 320 2.80 3.26 17.78
C SER A 320 3.12 3.00 19.24
N THR A 321 3.32 1.73 19.59
CA THR A 321 3.85 1.32 20.89
C THR A 321 5.36 1.14 20.87
N ALA A 322 6.02 1.28 19.72
CA ALA A 322 7.44 1.09 19.56
C ALA A 322 8.23 2.23 20.19
N THR A 323 9.19 1.91 21.05
CA THR A 323 10.00 2.94 21.73
C THR A 323 10.86 3.73 20.76
N GLY A 324 10.63 5.05 20.70
CA GLY A 324 11.37 5.98 19.84
C GLY A 324 10.88 6.03 18.41
N ALA A 325 9.69 5.51 18.13
CA ALA A 325 9.02 5.72 16.86
C ALA A 325 8.78 7.21 16.60
N GLU A 326 8.94 7.65 15.37
CA GLU A 326 8.49 8.98 14.93
C GLU A 326 7.03 8.87 14.56
N ILE A 327 6.13 9.46 15.35
CA ILE A 327 4.69 9.39 15.14
C ILE A 327 4.22 10.74 14.61
N PHE A 328 3.54 10.76 13.50
CA PHE A 328 2.96 11.99 12.96
C PHE A 328 1.92 11.73 11.87
N ILE A 329 1.01 12.70 11.70
CA ILE A 329 0.22 12.89 10.49
C ILE A 329 0.76 14.10 9.73
N LYS A 330 1.22 13.90 8.49
CA LYS A 330 1.78 14.95 7.65
C LYS A 330 1.03 15.10 6.33
N ILE A 331 0.48 16.29 6.08
CA ILE A 331 -0.23 16.62 4.85
C ILE A 331 0.52 17.73 4.13
N THR A 332 1.00 17.44 2.91
CA THR A 332 1.71 18.41 2.06
C THR A 332 0.92 18.79 0.81
N GLY A 333 -0.13 18.01 0.47
CA GLY A 333 -0.97 18.23 -0.72
C GLY A 333 -2.22 17.35 -0.69
N GLY A 334 -2.95 17.34 -1.80
CA GLY A 334 -4.16 16.54 -2.01
C GLY A 334 -5.47 17.26 -1.67
N ASP A 335 -6.56 16.66 -2.14
CA ASP A 335 -7.93 17.00 -1.78
C ASP A 335 -8.47 15.87 -0.89
N ILE A 336 -8.55 16.14 0.41
CA ILE A 336 -8.83 15.14 1.43
C ILE A 336 -10.15 15.47 2.10
N LYS A 337 -11.07 14.53 2.07
CA LYS A 337 -12.31 14.57 2.83
C LYS A 337 -12.26 13.44 3.86
N VAL A 338 -12.52 13.79 5.12
CA VAL A 338 -12.62 12.85 6.23
C VAL A 338 -13.99 13.01 6.88
N GLU A 339 -14.72 11.93 6.98
CA GLU A 339 -16.00 11.86 7.68
C GLU A 339 -15.93 10.75 8.73
N VAL A 340 -16.16 11.10 9.98
CA VAL A 340 -16.16 10.12 11.07
C VAL A 340 -17.55 9.94 11.65
N GLY A 341 -17.79 8.75 12.20
CA GLY A 341 -19.04 8.33 12.78
C GLY A 341 -19.44 9.13 14.02
N GLN A 342 -20.38 8.57 14.78
CA GLN A 342 -20.81 9.13 16.06
C GLN A 342 -20.18 8.29 17.18
N GLY A 343 -19.57 8.94 18.14
CA GLY A 343 -18.93 8.29 19.28
C GLY A 343 -17.77 9.13 19.81
N ASP A 344 -16.83 8.50 20.45
CA ASP A 344 -15.53 9.07 20.82
C ASP A 344 -14.60 8.86 19.63
N THR A 345 -14.71 9.74 18.61
CA THR A 345 -14.11 9.59 17.29
C THR A 345 -13.38 10.86 16.89
N ASP A 346 -12.19 10.71 16.34
CA ASP A 346 -11.35 11.79 15.88
C ASP A 346 -11.14 11.75 14.36
N ALA A 347 -11.30 12.88 13.67
CA ALA A 347 -11.07 12.85 12.23
C ALA A 347 -9.57 12.67 11.91
N LEU A 348 -8.69 13.28 12.70
CA LEU A 348 -7.26 13.04 12.72
C LEU A 348 -6.83 12.82 14.17
N ASP A 349 -6.34 11.63 14.48
CA ASP A 349 -5.69 11.29 15.75
C ASP A 349 -4.20 11.04 15.56
N SER A 350 -3.35 11.65 16.40
CA SER A 350 -1.92 11.41 16.38
C SER A 350 -1.35 11.32 17.79
N ASN A 351 -0.75 10.22 18.15
CA ASN A 351 -0.05 10.11 19.43
C ASN A 351 1.21 11.01 19.53
N ASP A 352 1.48 11.87 18.52
CA ASP A 352 2.50 12.94 18.58
C ASP A 352 2.11 14.11 17.66
N ASP A 353 2.77 14.36 16.54
CA ASP A 353 2.66 15.61 15.78
C ASP A 353 1.59 15.54 14.64
N ILE A 354 0.89 16.67 14.40
CA ILE A 354 0.12 16.92 13.17
C ILE A 354 0.78 18.05 12.39
N ILE A 355 1.13 17.82 11.11
CA ILE A 355 1.84 18.76 10.25
C ILE A 355 1.07 18.97 8.96
N MET A 356 0.58 20.17 8.68
CA MET A 356 -0.04 20.53 7.41
C MET A 356 0.67 21.72 6.76
N THR A 357 1.22 21.50 5.58
CA THR A 357 1.94 22.50 4.79
C THR A 357 1.31 22.80 3.43
N GLY A 358 0.28 22.05 3.05
CA GLY A 358 -0.45 22.20 1.79
C GLY A 358 -1.70 21.33 1.75
N GLY A 359 -2.38 21.30 0.60
CA GLY A 359 -3.59 20.50 0.38
C GLY A 359 -4.88 21.16 0.88
N ASN A 360 -6.00 20.48 0.65
CA ASN A 360 -7.32 20.87 1.12
C ASN A 360 -7.87 19.74 2.01
N LEU A 361 -8.13 20.05 3.26
CA LEU A 361 -8.68 19.11 4.24
C LEU A 361 -10.08 19.53 4.64
N ALA A 362 -11.07 18.71 4.33
CA ALA A 362 -12.46 18.91 4.70
C ALA A 362 -12.90 17.82 5.68
N ILE A 363 -13.20 18.21 6.90
CA ILE A 363 -13.59 17.30 7.98
C ILE A 363 -15.09 17.44 8.26
N THR A 364 -15.75 16.30 8.42
CA THR A 364 -17.09 16.17 8.99
C THR A 364 -17.00 15.31 10.24
N SER A 365 -17.13 15.90 11.42
CA SER A 365 -17.06 15.22 12.71
C SER A 365 -18.09 15.81 13.66
N THR A 366 -18.64 14.99 14.54
CA THR A 366 -19.60 15.43 15.59
C THR A 366 -18.94 15.65 16.94
N VAL A 367 -17.75 15.10 17.17
CA VAL A 367 -17.02 15.16 18.44
C VAL A 367 -15.72 15.92 18.28
N SER A 368 -14.72 15.33 17.61
CA SER A 368 -13.40 15.92 17.48
C SER A 368 -12.93 15.93 16.02
N ALA A 369 -12.32 17.02 15.60
CA ALA A 369 -11.66 17.10 14.31
C ALA A 369 -10.18 16.74 14.41
N PHE A 370 -9.56 17.04 15.54
CA PHE A 370 -8.15 16.80 15.79
C PHE A 370 -7.93 16.38 17.23
N ASP A 371 -7.28 15.24 17.45
CA ASP A 371 -6.60 14.91 18.70
C ASP A 371 -5.10 14.69 18.43
N PHE A 372 -4.22 15.14 19.36
CA PHE A 372 -2.78 14.95 19.22
C PHE A 372 -2.07 15.23 20.54
N ASP A 373 -1.05 14.42 20.84
CA ASP A 373 -0.25 14.53 22.06
C ASP A 373 0.97 15.47 21.91
N GLY A 374 1.42 15.70 20.66
CA GLY A 374 2.61 16.48 20.33
C GLY A 374 2.30 17.94 19.95
N LYS A 375 2.73 18.34 18.76
CA LYS A 375 2.59 19.70 18.23
C LYS A 375 1.82 19.72 16.94
N ALA A 376 0.94 20.72 16.81
CA ALA A 376 0.34 21.03 15.52
C ALA A 376 1.16 22.11 14.78
N THR A 377 1.46 21.86 13.50
CA THR A 377 2.09 22.81 12.60
C THR A 377 1.19 23.04 11.39
N TYR A 378 0.69 24.27 11.20
CA TYR A 378 -0.12 24.64 10.04
C TYR A 378 0.49 25.84 9.34
N THR A 379 1.06 25.65 8.16
CA THR A 379 1.76 26.71 7.40
C THR A 379 1.25 26.87 5.97
N GLY A 380 0.33 26.04 5.52
CA GLY A 380 -0.25 26.11 4.17
C GLY A 380 -1.40 25.15 3.94
N GLY A 381 -2.15 25.37 2.87
CA GLY A 381 -3.36 24.64 2.55
C GLY A 381 -4.63 25.26 3.11
N THR A 382 -5.73 24.51 3.08
CA THR A 382 -7.02 24.93 3.62
C THR A 382 -7.60 23.85 4.51
N ILE A 383 -8.20 24.27 5.63
CA ILE A 383 -8.91 23.36 6.55
C ILE A 383 -10.34 23.85 6.69
N THR A 384 -11.29 22.96 6.52
CA THR A 384 -12.69 23.18 6.87
C THR A 384 -13.17 22.07 7.80
N VAL A 385 -13.84 22.45 8.88
CA VAL A 385 -14.48 21.52 9.82
C VAL A 385 -15.96 21.85 9.86
N ASN A 386 -16.80 20.91 9.51
CA ASN A 386 -18.26 21.07 9.42
C ASN A 386 -18.65 22.29 8.57
N GLY A 387 -17.93 22.51 7.45
CA GLY A 387 -18.14 23.64 6.54
C GLY A 387 -17.61 25.00 7.04
N GLN A 388 -16.96 25.07 8.20
CA GLN A 388 -16.34 26.28 8.72
C GLN A 388 -14.82 26.25 8.52
N THR A 389 -14.26 27.30 7.93
CA THR A 389 -12.81 27.41 7.76
C THR A 389 -12.10 27.53 9.10
N ARG A 390 -11.02 26.78 9.29
CA ARG A 390 -10.08 26.88 10.40
C ARG A 390 -8.79 27.57 9.94
N THR A 391 -8.21 28.38 10.82
CA THR A 391 -6.92 29.07 10.58
C THR A 391 -5.77 28.50 11.40
N GLU A 392 -6.06 27.52 12.23
CA GLU A 392 -5.11 26.81 13.08
C GLU A 392 -5.61 25.36 13.31
N ILE A 393 -4.71 24.47 13.68
CA ILE A 393 -5.03 23.13 14.18
C ILE A 393 -4.96 23.19 15.70
N THR A 394 -6.09 22.89 16.34
CA THR A 394 -6.21 22.83 17.81
C THR A 394 -6.88 21.52 18.18
N ALA A 395 -6.40 20.87 19.24
CA ALA A 395 -7.06 19.67 19.76
C ALA A 395 -8.47 20.03 20.27
N ASP A 396 -9.46 19.30 19.77
CA ASP A 396 -10.87 19.53 20.09
C ASP A 396 -11.39 18.53 21.16
N GLY A 397 -10.60 17.52 21.59
CA GLY A 397 -10.99 16.43 22.49
C GLY A 397 -11.08 16.86 23.97
N PRO A 398 -11.73 16.04 24.83
CA PRO A 398 -11.89 16.36 26.25
C PRO A 398 -10.60 16.49 27.05
N GLY A 399 -9.42 16.12 26.52
CA GLY A 399 -8.08 16.31 27.05
C GLY A 399 -7.33 17.52 26.53
N GLY A 400 -7.80 18.14 25.43
CA GLY A 400 -7.11 19.21 24.69
C GLY A 400 -7.16 20.62 25.28
N GLY A 401 -7.23 20.76 26.56
CA GLY A 401 -7.27 22.06 27.28
C GLY A 401 -5.93 22.51 27.86
N GLY A 402 -4.89 22.70 27.02
CA GLY A 402 -3.70 23.48 27.37
C GLY A 402 -4.06 24.95 27.57
N ALA A 403 -4.62 25.33 28.72
CA ALA A 403 -4.89 26.73 29.05
C ALA A 403 -3.58 27.50 29.17
N PRO A 404 -3.45 28.71 28.55
CA PRO A 404 -2.31 29.58 28.81
C PRO A 404 -2.32 30.00 30.28
N GLY A 405 -1.17 29.79 30.94
CA GLY A 405 -0.98 29.98 32.38
C GLY A 405 -1.58 31.26 32.94
N GLY A 406 -2.70 31.13 33.65
CA GLY A 406 -3.26 32.16 34.52
C GLY A 406 -2.53 32.16 35.84
N GLN A 407 -1.64 33.13 36.08
CA GLN A 407 -1.18 33.49 37.41
C GLN A 407 -2.38 33.91 38.24
N GLY A 408 -2.86 33.08 39.13
CA GLY A 408 -3.84 33.40 40.14
C GLY A 408 -3.19 33.42 41.52
N GLY A 409 -2.78 34.58 41.99
CA GLY A 409 -2.36 34.82 43.37
C GLY A 409 -3.51 34.53 44.32
N GLY A 410 -3.28 33.71 45.37
CA GLY A 410 -4.19 33.60 46.46
C GLY A 410 -4.18 34.83 47.39
N PRO A 411 -5.18 34.97 48.26
CA PRO A 411 -4.91 35.40 49.58
C PRO A 411 -5.39 34.37 50.62
N GLY A 412 -4.55 34.24 51.63
CA GLY A 412 -4.83 33.43 52.77
C GLY A 412 -5.89 34.05 53.72
N GLY A 413 -6.23 33.31 54.72
CA GLY A 413 -6.83 33.80 55.94
C GLY A 413 -8.02 32.98 56.45
N HIS A 414 -7.82 32.34 57.45
CA HIS A 414 -8.40 31.95 58.74
C HIS A 414 -8.59 30.48 58.93
#